data_21ba669aca5228ee1df9492d87cfc553
#
_entry.id   21ba669aca5228ee1df9492d87cfc553
#
_cell.length_a   1.000
_cell.length_b   1.000
_cell.length_c   1.000
_cell.angle_alpha   90.00
_cell.angle_beta   90.00
_cell.angle_gamma   90.00
#
_symmetry.space_group_name_H-M   'P 1'
#
loop_
_entity.id
_entity.type
_entity.pdbx_description
1 polymer ?
#
loop_
_entity_poly.entity_id
_entity_poly.type
_entity_poly.pdbx_seq_one_letter_code
_entity_poly.pdbx_strand_id
1 'polypeptide(L)'
;MNIGIPFNPVIKLNDMSEEMQEEVKETTKAAFERCNTQKEMASFIKEDFKLRYGGTWHCIVGRYFGSYVTHEAKHYIYFYIGQTAILLFKTG
;
A
#
# COMPACT_ATOMS: atom_id res chain seq x y z
N MET A 1 -11.71 6.82 7.06
CA MET A 1 -10.83 7.86 7.60
C MET A 1 -10.58 8.96 6.58
N ASN A 2 -11.51 9.85 6.47
CA ASN A 2 -11.37 10.97 5.57
C ASN A 2 -10.89 12.18 6.36
N ILE A 3 -9.71 12.67 6.05
CA ILE A 3 -9.09 13.75 6.81
C ILE A 3 -8.94 15.02 5.99
N GLY A 4 -9.62 15.08 4.85
CA GLY A 4 -9.57 16.26 4.01
C GLY A 4 -8.23 16.53 3.35
N ILE A 5 -7.29 15.58 3.42
CA ILE A 5 -6.00 15.71 2.75
C ILE A 5 -6.17 15.25 1.30
N PRO A 6 -5.65 16.01 0.33
CA PRO A 6 -5.70 15.57 -1.06
C PRO A 6 -5.00 14.22 -1.20
N PHE A 7 -5.59 13.31 -1.94
CA PHE A 7 -5.00 12.02 -2.19
C PHE A 7 -3.93 12.17 -3.27
N ASN A 8 -2.69 12.36 -2.84
CA ASN A 8 -1.58 12.60 -3.73
C ASN A 8 -0.40 11.70 -3.37
N PRO A 9 -0.37 10.47 -3.89
CA PRO A 9 0.69 9.52 -3.55
C PRO A 9 2.06 9.97 -4.07
N VAL A 10 3.06 9.87 -3.22
CA VAL A 10 4.45 10.15 -3.59
C VAL A 10 5.21 8.84 -3.50
N ILE A 11 5.54 8.26 -4.66
CA ILE A 11 6.19 6.96 -4.73
C ILE A 11 7.70 7.11 -4.50
N LYS A 12 8.22 6.30 -3.57
CA LYS A 12 9.64 6.32 -3.20
C LYS A 12 10.41 5.13 -3.76
N LEU A 13 9.82 3.95 -3.71
CA LEU A 13 10.41 2.74 -4.26
C LEU A 13 9.30 1.95 -4.93
N ASN A 14 9.62 1.29 -6.05
CA ASN A 14 8.58 0.61 -6.77
C ASN A 14 9.16 -0.31 -7.87
N ASP A 15 8.69 -1.56 -7.92
CA ASP A 15 8.97 -2.42 -9.05
C ASP A 15 7.69 -3.00 -9.64
N MET A 16 6.57 -2.34 -9.40
CA MET A 16 5.29 -2.75 -9.96
C MET A 16 5.10 -2.21 -11.37
N SER A 17 4.32 -2.92 -12.18
CA SER A 17 3.89 -2.40 -13.47
C SER A 17 3.02 -1.16 -13.26
N GLU A 18 2.87 -0.36 -14.30
CA GLU A 18 2.02 0.82 -14.22
C GLU A 18 0.58 0.45 -13.87
N GLU A 19 0.10 -0.66 -14.41
CA GLU A 19 -1.25 -1.16 -14.11
C GLU A 19 -1.41 -1.48 -12.63
N MET A 20 -0.44 -2.19 -12.06
CA MET A 20 -0.49 -2.50 -10.63
C MET A 20 -0.40 -1.24 -9.77
N GLN A 21 0.41 -0.28 -10.18
CA GLN A 21 0.52 0.99 -9.46
C GLN A 21 -0.83 1.71 -9.38
N GLU A 22 -1.58 1.72 -10.48
CA GLU A 22 -2.89 2.35 -10.49
C GLU A 22 -3.86 1.61 -9.59
N GLU A 23 -3.79 0.29 -9.57
CA GLU A 23 -4.63 -0.50 -8.67
C GLU A 23 -4.29 -0.24 -7.20
N VAL A 24 -2.99 -0.10 -6.89
CA VAL A 24 -2.58 0.25 -5.52
C VAL A 24 -3.17 1.59 -5.12
N LYS A 25 -3.11 2.57 -5.99
CA LYS A 25 -3.66 3.90 -5.71
C LYS A 25 -5.16 3.84 -5.45
N GLU A 26 -5.90 3.11 -6.28
CA GLU A 26 -7.34 2.97 -6.11
C GLU A 26 -7.69 2.25 -4.81
N THR A 27 -7.00 1.14 -4.54
CA THR A 27 -7.25 0.37 -3.33
C THR A 27 -6.91 1.17 -2.08
N THR A 28 -5.81 1.91 -2.12
CA THR A 28 -5.40 2.75 -0.99
C THR A 28 -6.40 3.88 -0.74
N LYS A 29 -6.90 4.48 -1.80
CA LYS A 29 -7.92 5.52 -1.68
C LYS A 29 -9.18 4.97 -1.01
N ALA A 30 -9.61 3.78 -1.43
CA ALA A 30 -10.77 3.13 -0.82
C ALA A 30 -10.50 2.81 0.65
N ALA A 31 -9.29 2.38 0.98
CA ALA A 31 -8.92 2.10 2.35
C ALA A 31 -9.00 3.36 3.23
N PHE A 32 -8.52 4.49 2.72
CA PHE A 32 -8.61 5.76 3.42
C PHE A 32 -10.06 6.17 3.68
N GLU A 33 -10.94 5.87 2.75
CA GLU A 33 -12.34 6.24 2.86
C GLU A 33 -13.14 5.31 3.78
N ARG A 34 -12.78 4.03 3.83
CA ARG A 34 -13.59 3.01 4.51
C ARG A 34 -13.05 2.55 5.84
N CYS A 35 -11.76 2.68 6.06
CA CYS A 35 -11.13 2.16 7.28
C CYS A 35 -10.91 3.28 8.29
N ASN A 36 -10.90 2.91 9.57
CA ASN A 36 -10.76 3.87 10.66
C ASN A 36 -9.37 3.86 11.31
N THR A 37 -8.60 2.81 11.08
CA THR A 37 -7.26 2.69 11.67
C THR A 37 -6.26 2.27 10.61
N GLN A 38 -4.97 2.52 10.89
CA GLN A 38 -3.90 2.09 9.99
C GLN A 38 -3.84 0.58 9.87
N LYS A 39 -4.14 -0.13 10.94
CA LYS A 39 -4.19 -1.59 10.93
C LYS A 39 -5.27 -2.10 9.98
N GLU A 40 -6.45 -1.50 10.03
CA GLU A 40 -7.53 -1.85 9.12
C GLU A 40 -7.18 -1.55 7.69
N MET A 41 -6.53 -0.43 7.44
CA MET A 41 -6.08 -0.07 6.09
C MET A 41 -5.10 -1.08 5.54
N ALA A 42 -4.13 -1.49 6.35
CA ALA A 42 -3.13 -2.48 5.93
C ALA A 42 -3.81 -3.80 5.56
N SER A 43 -4.74 -4.26 6.38
CA SER A 43 -5.50 -5.49 6.10
C SER A 43 -6.35 -5.36 4.84
N PHE A 44 -6.98 -4.22 4.66
CA PHE A 44 -7.82 -3.95 3.49
C PHE A 44 -7.01 -4.05 2.20
N ILE A 45 -5.87 -3.38 2.17
CA ILE A 45 -5.01 -3.36 0.98
C ILE A 45 -4.44 -4.75 0.70
N LYS A 46 -3.95 -5.42 1.72
CA LYS A 46 -3.37 -6.74 1.60
C LYS A 46 -4.37 -7.75 1.06
N GLU A 47 -5.56 -7.78 1.62
CA GLU A 47 -6.58 -8.74 1.21
C GLU A 47 -7.07 -8.47 -0.21
N ASP A 48 -7.18 -7.22 -0.61
CA ASP A 48 -7.58 -6.88 -1.97
C ASP A 48 -6.56 -7.39 -2.98
N PHE A 49 -5.27 -7.21 -2.70
CA PHE A 49 -4.23 -7.67 -3.59
C PHE A 49 -4.11 -9.19 -3.62
N LYS A 50 -4.35 -9.85 -2.50
CA LYS A 50 -4.43 -11.31 -2.45
C LYS A 50 -5.54 -11.83 -3.34
N LEU A 51 -6.70 -11.19 -3.32
CA LEU A 51 -7.82 -11.58 -4.18
C LEU A 51 -7.54 -11.35 -5.66
N ARG A 52 -6.85 -10.25 -5.98
CA ARG A 52 -6.56 -9.92 -7.38
C ARG A 52 -5.47 -10.78 -7.99
N TYR A 53 -4.42 -11.03 -7.23
CA TYR A 53 -3.19 -11.62 -7.79
C TYR A 53 -2.81 -12.97 -7.16
N GLY A 54 -3.48 -13.37 -6.10
CA GLY A 54 -3.07 -14.56 -5.37
C GLY A 54 -1.73 -14.38 -4.68
N GLY A 55 -1.25 -15.43 -4.03
CA GLY A 55 0.04 -15.40 -3.35
C GLY A 55 -0.05 -14.78 -1.97
N THR A 56 1.11 -14.51 -1.40
CA THR A 56 1.23 -13.97 -0.06
C THR A 56 1.63 -12.52 -0.12
N TRP A 57 0.74 -11.65 0.33
CA TRP A 57 0.97 -10.20 0.34
C TRP A 57 1.16 -9.69 1.75
N HIS A 58 1.98 -8.67 1.88
CA HIS A 58 2.28 -8.01 3.14
C HIS A 58 2.07 -6.52 2.97
N CYS A 59 1.41 -5.89 3.93
CA CYS A 59 1.19 -4.45 3.87
C CYS A 59 1.46 -3.84 5.23
N ILE A 60 2.20 -2.76 5.23
CA ILE A 60 2.47 -1.97 6.43
C ILE A 60 1.97 -0.57 6.16
N VAL A 61 1.12 -0.06 7.05
CA VAL A 61 0.64 1.31 7.00
C VAL A 61 1.01 1.95 8.32
N GLY A 62 1.72 3.05 8.24
CA GLY A 62 2.17 3.71 9.44
C GLY A 62 2.56 5.14 9.16
N ARG A 63 2.97 5.81 10.21
CA ARG A 63 3.38 7.19 10.12
C ARG A 63 4.89 7.23 10.02
N TYR A 64 5.42 7.58 8.89
CA TYR A 64 6.84 7.80 8.66
C TYR A 64 7.74 6.70 9.22
N PHE A 65 7.86 5.60 8.53
CA PHE A 65 8.79 4.54 8.89
C PHE A 65 9.82 4.36 7.78
N GLY A 66 10.97 3.80 8.15
CA GLY A 66 11.98 3.46 7.17
C GLY A 66 11.51 2.27 6.35
N SER A 67 11.78 2.29 5.06
CA SER A 67 11.42 1.20 4.17
C SER A 67 12.57 0.19 4.11
N TYR A 68 12.22 -1.08 4.26
CA TYR A 68 13.18 -2.15 4.09
C TYR A 68 12.50 -3.27 3.32
N VAL A 69 13.01 -3.56 2.13
CA VAL A 69 12.46 -4.59 1.26
C VAL A 69 13.53 -5.65 1.07
N THR A 70 13.23 -6.90 1.42
CA THR A 70 14.20 -7.99 1.26
C THR A 70 14.34 -8.33 -0.22
N HIS A 71 15.43 -9.00 -0.58
CA HIS A 71 15.62 -9.41 -1.96
C HIS A 71 14.61 -10.48 -2.40
N GLU A 72 13.87 -11.05 -1.47
CA GLU A 72 12.79 -12.00 -1.79
C GLU A 72 11.48 -11.29 -2.10
N ALA A 73 11.37 -10.02 -1.78
CA ALA A 73 10.16 -9.27 -2.06
C ALA A 73 10.00 -9.02 -3.55
N LYS A 74 8.79 -9.23 -4.04
CA LYS A 74 8.42 -9.02 -5.43
C LYS A 74 7.25 -8.08 -5.50
N HIS A 75 7.13 -7.35 -6.60
CA HIS A 75 6.01 -6.43 -6.79
C HIS A 75 5.83 -5.53 -5.59
N TYR A 76 6.90 -4.85 -5.19
CA TYR A 76 6.85 -3.96 -4.03
C TYR A 76 6.59 -2.53 -4.46
N ILE A 77 5.93 -1.80 -3.55
CA ILE A 77 5.77 -0.37 -3.69
C ILE A 77 5.82 0.25 -2.31
N TYR A 78 6.57 1.34 -2.19
CA TYR A 78 6.66 2.12 -0.97
C TYR A 78 6.36 3.55 -1.31
N PHE A 79 5.33 4.11 -0.70
CA PHE A 79 4.87 5.44 -1.06
C PHE A 79 4.26 6.14 0.15
N TYR A 80 4.14 7.45 0.01
CA TYR A 80 3.56 8.29 1.05
C TYR A 80 2.28 8.94 0.56
N ILE A 81 1.34 9.14 1.49
CA ILE A 81 0.19 10.00 1.29
C ILE A 81 0.17 10.91 2.50
N GLY A 82 0.61 12.16 2.30
CA GLY A 82 0.84 13.06 3.42
C GLY A 82 1.91 12.50 4.35
N GLN A 83 1.59 12.31 5.61
CA GLN A 83 2.52 11.74 6.60
C GLN A 83 2.34 10.24 6.77
N THR A 84 1.45 9.64 6.00
CA THR A 84 1.21 8.20 6.08
C THR A 84 2.06 7.48 5.07
N ALA A 85 2.86 6.53 5.55
CA ALA A 85 3.71 5.71 4.69
C ALA A 85 3.07 4.35 4.50
N ILE A 86 3.13 3.83 3.29
CA ILE A 86 2.52 2.54 2.94
C ILE A 86 3.56 1.71 2.20
N LEU A 87 3.75 0.48 2.66
CA LEU A 87 4.61 -0.50 2.00
C LEU A 87 3.77 -1.72 1.69
N LEU A 88 3.75 -2.13 0.43
CA LEU A 88 3.03 -3.32 -0.02
C LEU A 88 3.98 -4.16 -0.86
N PHE A 89 4.03 -5.46 -0.58
CA PHE A 89 4.88 -6.34 -1.38
C PHE A 89 4.39 -7.78 -1.29
N LYS A 90 4.85 -8.57 -2.24
CA LYS A 90 4.52 -9.99 -2.34
C LYS A 90 5.75 -10.83 -2.06
N THR A 91 5.56 -11.97 -1.38
CA THR A 91 6.61 -12.97 -1.18
C THR A 91 6.11 -14.32 -1.69
N GLY A 92 7.02 -15.11 -2.23
CA GLY A 92 6.69 -16.46 -2.70
C GLY A 92 6.32 -16.58 -4.16
#